data_b4a6ec61499a9e96f4bd8d9dd0160928
#
_entry.id   b4a6ec61499a9e96f4bd8d9dd0160928
#
_cell.length_a   1.000
_cell.length_b   1.000
_cell.length_c   1.000
_cell.angle_alpha   90.00
_cell.angle_beta   90.00
_cell.angle_gamma   90.00
#
_symmetry.space_group_name_H-M   'P 1'
#
loop_
_entity.id
_entity.type
_entity.pdbx_description
1 polymer ?
#
loop_
_entity_poly.entity_id
_entity_poly.type
_entity_poly.pdbx_seq_one_letter_code
_entity_poly.pdbx_strand_id
1 'polypeptide(L)'
;IWLAGLFHDIAKGRGGDHAELGAADFARFARSHGLPAADAQLVEWLIAQHLLMSFTAQKFDISDPDIINGFAGKVADREHLDYLYVLTCADIAGTSPKLWNAFKDQLMADLYTATRYVLRVGLEHPLNAEDIRAETRNMALAKLMDAGFSESDVQPLWETYPEDAFLRYRPDQLVWQTQGVLSQAAMPSQILVRELVGKDSLEIFVRTPDRDGIISGLLATLDRLNLSVFHARILSSNDGYALDNFITLKGSHTPDSKRIAQTLSAALKDPASIKPAKHLLPSRLRHFKTPTRIEFSSAAGDRTLMSLVCADRPGLLADIGYVLLQRKVRVHDARIATFGERAEDIFVLSDRDNHALSDPAVLHDLQAALLDYLEGRKP
;
A
#
# COMPACT_ATOMS: atom_id res chain seq x y z
N ILE A 1 24.73 3.43 14.45
CA ILE A 1 23.68 2.45 14.07
C ILE A 1 23.57 1.30 15.09
N TRP A 2 24.69 0.67 15.53
CA TRP A 2 24.64 -0.46 16.45
C TRP A 2 23.95 -0.14 17.78
N LEU A 3 24.25 1.02 18.37
CA LEU A 3 23.58 1.47 19.59
C LEU A 3 22.09 1.74 19.38
N ALA A 4 21.71 2.34 18.25
CA ALA A 4 20.31 2.52 17.92
C ALA A 4 19.60 1.17 17.79
N GLY A 5 20.19 0.18 17.08
CA GLY A 5 19.66 -1.17 16.99
C GLY A 5 19.53 -1.89 18.33
N LEU A 6 20.44 -1.63 19.29
CA LEU A 6 20.37 -2.23 20.62
C LEU A 6 19.26 -1.62 21.49
N PHE A 7 19.04 -0.32 21.38
CA PHE A 7 18.16 0.43 22.28
C PHE A 7 16.75 0.69 21.74
N HIS A 8 16.48 0.58 20.41
CA HIS A 8 15.20 0.98 19.81
C HIS A 8 13.98 0.33 20.48
N ASP A 9 14.10 -0.93 20.88
CA ASP A 9 13.02 -1.74 21.47
C ASP A 9 13.21 -2.05 22.97
N ILE A 10 14.25 -1.49 23.62
CA ILE A 10 14.65 -1.86 25.00
C ILE A 10 13.56 -1.59 26.03
N ALA A 11 12.66 -0.65 25.76
CA ALA A 11 11.55 -0.30 26.65
C ALA A 11 10.21 -0.98 26.30
N LYS A 12 10.20 -1.89 25.34
CA LYS A 12 8.99 -2.64 24.94
C LYS A 12 8.37 -3.37 26.13
N GLY A 13 7.05 -3.25 26.30
CA GLY A 13 6.32 -3.89 27.40
C GLY A 13 6.33 -3.15 28.74
N ARG A 14 6.98 -1.99 28.85
CA ARG A 14 7.07 -1.19 30.11
C ARG A 14 5.89 -0.24 30.35
N GLY A 15 4.93 -0.19 29.41
CA GLY A 15 3.83 0.77 29.39
C GLY A 15 4.26 2.15 28.87
N GLY A 16 3.39 2.85 28.18
CA GLY A 16 3.71 4.11 27.49
C GLY A 16 4.39 3.91 26.14
N ASP A 17 4.92 4.99 25.55
CA ASP A 17 5.65 4.93 24.30
C ASP A 17 7.05 4.37 24.51
N HIS A 18 7.31 3.18 23.96
CA HIS A 18 8.58 2.50 24.12
C HIS A 18 9.73 3.21 23.42
N ALA A 19 9.46 3.95 22.33
CA ALA A 19 10.47 4.69 21.59
C ALA A 19 10.96 5.89 22.40
N GLU A 20 10.05 6.66 23.01
CA GLU A 20 10.40 7.77 23.91
C GLU A 20 11.12 7.27 25.17
N LEU A 21 10.62 6.20 25.78
CA LEU A 21 11.25 5.60 26.95
C LEU A 21 12.64 5.05 26.65
N GLY A 22 12.81 4.39 25.49
CA GLY A 22 14.10 3.87 25.03
C GLY A 22 15.11 4.98 24.74
N ALA A 23 14.70 6.08 24.13
CA ALA A 23 15.51 7.26 23.89
C ALA A 23 15.99 7.89 25.21
N ALA A 24 15.10 8.02 26.21
CA ALA A 24 15.47 8.51 27.53
C ALA A 24 16.48 7.59 28.26
N ASP A 25 16.33 6.26 28.13
CA ASP A 25 17.27 5.29 28.67
C ASP A 25 18.65 5.43 28.00
N PHE A 26 18.65 5.55 26.65
CA PHE A 26 19.89 5.78 25.90
C PHE A 26 20.58 7.08 26.28
N ALA A 27 19.84 8.18 26.43
CA ALA A 27 20.42 9.46 26.85
C ALA A 27 21.16 9.37 28.21
N ARG A 28 20.66 8.57 29.16
CA ARG A 28 21.35 8.30 30.42
C ARG A 28 22.62 7.48 30.21
N PHE A 29 22.53 6.43 29.39
CA PHE A 29 23.66 5.59 29.00
C PHE A 29 24.77 6.43 28.33
N ALA A 30 24.41 7.25 27.34
CA ALA A 30 25.35 8.08 26.59
C ALA A 30 26.14 9.02 27.50
N ARG A 31 25.47 9.68 28.43
CA ARG A 31 26.12 10.54 29.44
C ARG A 31 27.05 9.77 30.35
N SER A 32 26.64 8.61 30.85
CA SER A 32 27.45 7.80 31.77
C SER A 32 28.70 7.21 31.11
N HIS A 33 28.70 7.07 29.78
CA HIS A 33 29.81 6.51 29.00
C HIS A 33 30.61 7.56 28.24
N GLY A 34 30.27 8.84 28.39
CA GLY A 34 31.02 9.93 27.77
C GLY A 34 30.96 9.94 26.24
N LEU A 35 29.82 9.55 25.64
CA LEU A 35 29.67 9.59 24.19
C LEU A 35 29.69 11.03 23.68
N PRO A 36 30.29 11.30 22.48
CA PRO A 36 30.21 12.60 21.85
C PRO A 36 28.77 13.11 21.72
N ALA A 37 28.55 14.39 21.99
CA ALA A 37 27.19 14.95 22.04
C ALA A 37 26.43 14.78 20.71
N ALA A 38 27.09 15.01 19.56
CA ALA A 38 26.48 14.87 18.26
C ALA A 38 26.06 13.43 17.99
N ASP A 39 26.92 12.44 18.27
CA ASP A 39 26.61 11.03 18.11
C ASP A 39 25.46 10.60 19.04
N ALA A 40 25.47 11.08 20.28
CA ALA A 40 24.42 10.79 21.24
C ALA A 40 23.05 11.34 20.79
N GLN A 41 23.02 12.58 20.28
CA GLN A 41 21.78 13.19 19.77
C GLN A 41 21.21 12.44 18.56
N LEU A 42 22.06 12.05 17.61
CA LEU A 42 21.64 11.26 16.45
C LEU A 42 21.05 9.91 16.87
N VAL A 43 21.72 9.19 17.78
CA VAL A 43 21.23 7.88 18.23
C VAL A 43 19.95 8.00 19.06
N GLU A 44 19.86 9.02 19.92
CA GLU A 44 18.64 9.32 20.69
C GLU A 44 17.45 9.59 19.74
N TRP A 45 17.65 10.41 18.72
CA TRP A 45 16.65 10.69 17.70
C TRP A 45 16.26 9.43 16.93
N LEU A 46 17.23 8.60 16.52
CA LEU A 46 16.95 7.34 15.81
C LEU A 46 16.09 6.40 16.65
N ILE A 47 16.34 6.29 17.95
CA ILE A 47 15.53 5.47 18.85
C ILE A 47 14.13 6.04 18.97
N ALA A 48 13.98 7.34 19.20
CA ALA A 48 12.68 8.02 19.30
C ALA A 48 11.85 7.92 18.02
N GLN A 49 12.51 7.92 16.86
CA GLN A 49 11.84 7.98 15.55
C GLN A 49 11.96 6.68 14.74
N HIS A 50 12.38 5.55 15.34
CA HIS A 50 12.64 4.31 14.58
C HIS A 50 11.41 3.78 13.82
N LEU A 51 10.19 4.07 14.28
CA LEU A 51 8.94 3.69 13.62
C LEU A 51 8.49 4.68 12.54
N LEU A 52 9.08 5.89 12.47
CA LEU A 52 8.60 6.98 11.61
C LEU A 52 8.56 6.58 10.13
N MET A 53 9.63 5.98 9.61
CA MET A 53 9.71 5.59 8.20
C MET A 53 8.75 4.45 7.88
N SER A 54 8.73 3.39 8.68
CA SER A 54 7.85 2.24 8.47
C SER A 54 6.38 2.64 8.58
N PHE A 55 6.03 3.51 9.53
CA PHE A 55 4.69 4.04 9.70
C PHE A 55 4.27 4.90 8.50
N THR A 56 5.12 5.84 8.08
CA THR A 56 4.83 6.71 6.92
C THR A 56 4.63 5.89 5.66
N ALA A 57 5.55 4.98 5.34
CA ALA A 57 5.48 4.18 4.13
C ALA A 57 4.26 3.23 4.08
N GLN A 58 3.88 2.65 5.21
CA GLN A 58 2.80 1.67 5.25
C GLN A 58 1.41 2.29 5.47
N LYS A 59 1.32 3.48 6.07
CA LYS A 59 0.03 4.10 6.42
C LYS A 59 -0.39 5.23 5.50
N PHE A 60 0.54 5.88 4.82
CA PHE A 60 0.24 7.02 3.95
C PHE A 60 0.55 6.75 2.49
N ASP A 61 -0.02 7.55 1.60
CA ASP A 61 0.31 7.51 0.18
C ASP A 61 1.63 8.23 -0.09
N ILE A 62 2.71 7.46 -0.22
CA ILE A 62 4.03 8.00 -0.54
C ILE A 62 4.16 8.52 -1.98
N SER A 63 3.11 8.43 -2.78
CA SER A 63 3.03 9.17 -4.07
C SER A 63 2.49 10.58 -3.88
N ASP A 64 1.93 10.90 -2.71
CA ASP A 64 1.48 12.25 -2.36
C ASP A 64 2.68 13.12 -1.95
N PRO A 65 2.96 14.23 -2.68
CA PRO A 65 4.06 15.12 -2.36
C PRO A 65 4.00 15.70 -0.95
N ASP A 66 2.82 15.96 -0.42
CA ASP A 66 2.64 16.52 0.93
C ASP A 66 3.12 15.55 2.01
N ILE A 67 2.89 14.25 1.80
CA ILE A 67 3.40 13.20 2.69
C ILE A 67 4.92 13.14 2.67
N ILE A 68 5.52 13.20 1.47
CA ILE A 68 6.99 13.19 1.32
C ILE A 68 7.60 14.47 1.95
N ASN A 69 7.03 15.63 1.65
CA ASN A 69 7.50 16.91 2.21
C ASN A 69 7.38 16.93 3.75
N GLY A 70 6.26 16.45 4.29
CA GLY A 70 6.06 16.34 5.74
C GLY A 70 7.02 15.35 6.41
N PHE A 71 7.32 14.23 5.76
CA PHE A 71 8.30 13.26 6.23
C PHE A 71 9.72 13.86 6.17
N ALA A 72 10.10 14.52 5.06
CA ALA A 72 11.38 15.19 4.90
C ALA A 72 11.62 16.25 5.99
N GLY A 73 10.57 17.04 6.31
CA GLY A 73 10.64 18.03 7.40
C GLY A 73 10.88 17.42 8.78
N LYS A 74 10.36 16.21 9.06
CA LYS A 74 10.61 15.49 10.31
C LYS A 74 12.01 14.89 10.39
N VAL A 75 12.52 14.40 9.27
CA VAL A 75 13.85 13.80 9.16
C VAL A 75 14.94 14.87 9.17
N ALA A 76 14.67 16.04 8.60
CA ALA A 76 15.44 17.26 8.56
C ALA A 76 16.70 17.22 7.68
N ASP A 77 17.50 16.17 7.70
CA ASP A 77 18.73 16.07 6.91
C ASP A 77 19.03 14.65 6.40
N ARG A 78 20.05 14.56 5.55
CA ARG A 78 20.43 13.32 4.89
C ARG A 78 21.02 12.29 5.86
N GLU A 79 21.75 12.72 6.87
CA GLU A 79 22.40 11.79 7.82
C GLU A 79 21.33 11.04 8.64
N HIS A 80 20.34 11.77 9.16
CA HIS A 80 19.19 11.16 9.83
C HIS A 80 18.42 10.20 8.89
N LEU A 81 18.21 10.60 7.61
CA LEU A 81 17.53 9.76 6.64
C LEU A 81 18.29 8.45 6.37
N ASP A 82 19.59 8.53 6.11
CA ASP A 82 20.42 7.37 5.77
C ASP A 82 20.42 6.35 6.93
N TYR A 83 20.60 6.80 8.17
CA TYR A 83 20.58 5.92 9.34
C TYR A 83 19.18 5.39 9.67
N LEU A 84 18.13 6.20 9.53
CA LEU A 84 16.74 5.76 9.73
C LEU A 84 16.35 4.68 8.74
N TYR A 85 16.72 4.84 7.46
CA TYR A 85 16.46 3.84 6.43
C TYR A 85 17.11 2.49 6.77
N VAL A 86 18.39 2.50 7.11
CA VAL A 86 19.12 1.27 7.48
C VAL A 86 18.52 0.62 8.73
N LEU A 87 18.19 1.42 9.76
CA LEU A 87 17.58 0.92 10.98
C LEU A 87 16.22 0.29 10.72
N THR A 88 15.35 0.96 9.95
CA THR A 88 14.02 0.47 9.60
C THR A 88 14.07 -0.84 8.80
N CYS A 89 14.95 -0.92 7.79
CA CYS A 89 15.12 -2.14 7.00
C CYS A 89 15.62 -3.30 7.87
N ALA A 90 16.59 -3.04 8.75
CA ALA A 90 17.16 -4.04 9.65
C ALA A 90 16.13 -4.53 10.69
N ASP A 91 15.34 -3.63 11.26
CA ASP A 91 14.29 -3.95 12.23
C ASP A 91 13.22 -4.86 11.61
N ILE A 92 12.65 -4.46 10.46
CA ILE A 92 11.62 -5.25 9.78
C ILE A 92 12.16 -6.63 9.38
N ALA A 93 13.35 -6.69 8.78
CA ALA A 93 13.98 -7.94 8.34
C ALA A 93 14.37 -8.84 9.52
N GLY A 94 14.82 -8.25 10.62
CA GLY A 94 15.23 -8.94 11.83
C GLY A 94 14.05 -9.49 12.65
N THR A 95 12.91 -8.81 12.63
CA THR A 95 11.70 -9.24 13.34
C THR A 95 11.16 -10.55 12.77
N SER A 96 11.07 -10.68 11.46
CA SER A 96 10.71 -11.92 10.77
C SER A 96 11.11 -11.87 9.30
N PRO A 97 11.78 -12.92 8.77
CA PRO A 97 12.09 -13.02 7.35
C PRO A 97 10.85 -12.97 6.44
N LYS A 98 9.67 -13.31 6.96
CA LYS A 98 8.40 -13.23 6.22
C LYS A 98 7.84 -11.82 6.13
N LEU A 99 8.27 -10.91 6.98
CA LEU A 99 7.83 -9.52 6.98
C LEU A 99 8.58 -8.66 5.97
N TRP A 100 9.81 -9.03 5.62
CA TRP A 100 10.58 -8.38 4.57
C TRP A 100 10.36 -9.09 3.24
N ASN A 101 9.79 -8.41 2.28
CA ASN A 101 9.53 -8.90 0.92
C ASN A 101 9.85 -7.82 -0.11
N ALA A 102 9.87 -8.19 -1.39
CA ALA A 102 10.23 -7.27 -2.48
C ALA A 102 9.34 -6.01 -2.53
N PHE A 103 8.07 -6.12 -2.15
CA PHE A 103 7.19 -4.96 -2.09
C PHE A 103 7.59 -3.98 -0.98
N LYS A 104 7.87 -4.47 0.23
CA LYS A 104 8.31 -3.61 1.35
C LYS A 104 9.68 -3.00 1.08
N ASP A 105 10.59 -3.77 0.49
CA ASP A 105 11.90 -3.27 0.06
C ASP A 105 11.73 -2.09 -0.89
N GLN A 106 10.92 -2.25 -1.94
CA GLN A 106 10.64 -1.19 -2.90
C GLN A 106 9.95 0.02 -2.24
N LEU A 107 8.97 -0.22 -1.37
CA LEU A 107 8.22 0.83 -0.69
C LEU A 107 9.14 1.71 0.20
N MET A 108 10.03 1.08 0.96
CA MET A 108 11.02 1.81 1.77
C MET A 108 12.03 2.58 0.89
N ALA A 109 12.48 1.95 -0.21
CA ALA A 109 13.39 2.56 -1.16
C ALA A 109 12.77 3.76 -1.89
N ASP A 110 11.49 3.68 -2.24
CA ASP A 110 10.75 4.77 -2.88
C ASP A 110 10.63 5.97 -1.93
N LEU A 111 10.22 5.76 -0.67
CA LEU A 111 10.16 6.82 0.34
C LEU A 111 11.54 7.45 0.59
N TYR A 112 12.58 6.62 0.75
CA TYR A 112 13.95 7.09 0.92
C TYR A 112 14.41 7.96 -0.25
N THR A 113 14.18 7.49 -1.50
CA THR A 113 14.63 8.18 -2.70
C THR A 113 13.93 9.51 -2.90
N ALA A 114 12.61 9.56 -2.71
CA ALA A 114 11.82 10.79 -2.79
C ALA A 114 12.25 11.80 -1.71
N THR A 115 12.40 11.34 -0.47
CA THR A 115 12.85 12.20 0.65
C THR A 115 14.25 12.74 0.42
N ARG A 116 15.18 11.89 -0.04
CA ARG A 116 16.55 12.31 -0.36
C ARG A 116 16.59 13.39 -1.45
N TYR A 117 15.66 13.32 -2.41
CA TYR A 117 15.52 14.36 -3.42
C TYR A 117 15.10 15.69 -2.79
N VAL A 118 14.05 15.70 -1.95
CA VAL A 118 13.60 16.91 -1.22
C VAL A 118 14.71 17.51 -0.40
N LEU A 119 15.41 16.69 0.40
CA LEU A 119 16.53 17.17 1.24
C LEU A 119 17.70 17.72 0.45
N ARG A 120 17.91 17.23 -0.78
CA ARG A 120 18.98 17.73 -1.67
C ARG A 120 18.62 19.07 -2.31
N VAL A 121 17.35 19.26 -2.70
CA VAL A 121 16.87 20.49 -3.34
C VAL A 121 16.66 21.59 -2.28
N GLY A 122 16.35 21.21 -1.06
CA GLY A 122 16.06 22.08 0.07
C GLY A 122 14.59 22.06 0.46
N LEU A 123 14.32 22.08 1.76
CA LEU A 123 12.95 22.04 2.30
C LEU A 123 12.10 23.27 1.90
N GLU A 124 12.74 24.35 1.50
CA GLU A 124 12.11 25.56 0.95
C GLU A 124 11.57 25.36 -0.48
N HIS A 125 11.94 24.26 -1.14
CA HIS A 125 11.49 23.89 -2.47
C HIS A 125 10.74 22.54 -2.39
N PRO A 126 9.52 22.51 -1.84
CA PRO A 126 8.77 21.27 -1.68
C PRO A 126 8.44 20.64 -3.03
N LEU A 127 8.30 19.32 -3.04
CA LEU A 127 7.79 18.61 -4.21
C LEU A 127 6.43 19.16 -4.61
N ASN A 128 6.25 19.31 -5.93
CA ASN A 128 4.99 19.74 -6.54
C ASN A 128 4.40 18.56 -7.34
N ALA A 129 3.11 18.31 -7.18
CA ALA A 129 2.42 17.25 -7.89
C ALA A 129 2.49 17.38 -9.42
N GLU A 130 2.43 18.62 -9.95
CA GLU A 130 2.48 18.89 -11.40
C GLU A 130 3.84 18.52 -11.99
N ASP A 131 4.91 18.90 -11.30
CA ASP A 131 6.28 18.59 -11.74
C ASP A 131 6.52 17.07 -11.74
N ILE A 132 6.04 16.35 -10.72
CA ILE A 132 6.14 14.89 -10.63
C ILE A 132 5.37 14.22 -11.77
N ARG A 133 4.14 14.69 -12.06
CA ARG A 133 3.34 14.16 -13.19
C ARG A 133 4.05 14.35 -14.51
N ALA A 134 4.56 15.56 -14.75
CA ALA A 134 5.29 15.89 -15.99
C ALA A 134 6.56 15.04 -16.13
N GLU A 135 7.36 14.93 -15.09
CA GLU A 135 8.57 14.10 -15.08
C GLU A 135 8.25 12.62 -15.32
N THR A 136 7.22 12.09 -14.65
CA THR A 136 6.78 10.70 -14.79
C THR A 136 6.32 10.41 -16.22
N ARG A 137 5.53 11.31 -16.83
CA ARG A 137 5.11 11.21 -18.25
C ARG A 137 6.30 11.20 -19.18
N ASN A 138 7.21 12.17 -19.03
CA ASN A 138 8.37 12.30 -19.90
C ASN A 138 9.28 11.07 -19.82
N MET A 139 9.57 10.58 -18.62
CA MET A 139 10.39 9.39 -18.42
C MET A 139 9.74 8.12 -18.98
N ALA A 140 8.43 7.95 -18.79
CA ALA A 140 7.71 6.80 -19.32
C ALA A 140 7.61 6.87 -20.86
N LEU A 141 7.33 8.05 -21.44
CA LEU A 141 7.26 8.24 -22.89
C LEU A 141 8.61 7.94 -23.55
N ALA A 142 9.71 8.46 -23.01
CA ALA A 142 11.04 8.18 -23.53
C ALA A 142 11.33 6.67 -23.60
N LYS A 143 11.02 5.93 -22.52
CA LYS A 143 11.19 4.47 -22.48
C LYS A 143 10.27 3.73 -23.47
N LEU A 144 9.06 4.23 -23.71
CA LEU A 144 8.14 3.65 -24.71
C LEU A 144 8.65 3.87 -26.12
N MET A 145 9.17 5.06 -26.43
CA MET A 145 9.79 5.37 -27.72
C MET A 145 11.02 4.49 -27.96
N ASP A 146 11.86 4.30 -26.96
CA ASP A 146 13.01 3.37 -27.03
C ASP A 146 12.57 1.92 -27.28
N ALA A 147 11.38 1.55 -26.81
CA ALA A 147 10.78 0.23 -27.03
C ALA A 147 10.02 0.12 -28.37
N GLY A 148 10.03 1.18 -29.22
CA GLY A 148 9.47 1.18 -30.57
C GLY A 148 8.01 1.63 -30.66
N PHE A 149 7.42 2.18 -29.60
CA PHE A 149 6.09 2.81 -29.64
C PHE A 149 6.23 4.27 -30.05
N SER A 150 5.30 4.77 -30.88
CA SER A 150 5.27 6.18 -31.22
C SER A 150 4.46 6.98 -30.20
N GLU A 151 4.76 8.26 -30.06
CA GLU A 151 3.97 9.16 -29.22
C GLU A 151 2.50 9.20 -29.68
N SER A 152 2.24 9.12 -30.98
CA SER A 152 0.89 9.06 -31.55
C SER A 152 0.11 7.80 -31.16
N ASP A 153 0.76 6.72 -30.77
CA ASP A 153 0.11 5.51 -30.26
C ASP A 153 -0.20 5.63 -28.76
N VAL A 154 0.69 6.29 -28.02
CA VAL A 154 0.64 6.39 -26.56
C VAL A 154 -0.32 7.49 -26.09
N GLN A 155 -0.26 8.66 -26.72
CA GLN A 155 -0.98 9.86 -26.28
C GLN A 155 -2.50 9.65 -26.18
N PRO A 156 -3.20 9.04 -27.18
CA PRO A 156 -4.64 8.82 -27.10
C PRO A 156 -5.04 7.93 -25.89
N LEU A 157 -4.20 6.94 -25.51
CA LEU A 157 -4.45 6.14 -24.33
C LEU A 157 -4.25 6.95 -23.05
N TRP A 158 -3.18 7.73 -22.95
CA TRP A 158 -2.87 8.50 -21.76
C TRP A 158 -3.83 9.67 -21.52
N GLU A 159 -4.47 10.21 -22.56
CA GLU A 159 -5.54 11.20 -22.45
C GLU A 159 -6.77 10.62 -21.73
N THR A 160 -6.96 9.30 -21.78
CA THR A 160 -8.04 8.65 -21.02
C THR A 160 -7.68 8.42 -19.56
N TYR A 161 -6.40 8.44 -19.18
CA TYR A 161 -5.97 8.19 -17.81
C TYR A 161 -6.25 9.40 -16.92
N PRO A 162 -6.63 9.20 -15.65
CA PRO A 162 -6.73 10.30 -14.70
C PRO A 162 -5.34 10.85 -14.40
N GLU A 163 -5.24 12.14 -14.10
CA GLU A 163 -3.97 12.80 -13.73
C GLU A 163 -3.26 12.09 -12.56
N ASP A 164 -4.03 11.53 -11.64
CA ASP A 164 -3.54 10.75 -10.52
C ASP A 164 -2.75 9.51 -10.93
N ALA A 165 -2.97 8.96 -12.11
CA ALA A 165 -2.19 7.84 -12.61
C ALA A 165 -0.71 8.19 -12.75
N PHE A 166 -0.41 9.41 -13.22
CA PHE A 166 0.96 9.90 -13.41
C PHE A 166 1.64 10.36 -12.12
N LEU A 167 0.87 10.54 -11.06
CA LEU A 167 1.39 10.78 -9.72
C LEU A 167 1.66 9.47 -8.97
N ARG A 168 0.77 8.48 -9.14
CA ARG A 168 0.73 7.26 -8.33
C ARG A 168 1.47 6.08 -8.93
N TYR A 169 1.65 6.03 -10.26
CA TYR A 169 2.43 4.99 -10.92
C TYR A 169 3.85 5.45 -11.21
N ARG A 170 4.81 4.55 -11.00
CA ARG A 170 6.20 4.79 -11.44
C ARG A 170 6.30 4.71 -12.96
N PRO A 171 7.31 5.36 -13.57
CA PRO A 171 7.52 5.30 -15.02
C PRO A 171 7.58 3.87 -15.58
N ASP A 172 8.21 2.92 -14.89
CA ASP A 172 8.29 1.52 -15.32
C ASP A 172 6.94 0.80 -15.29
N GLN A 173 6.05 1.17 -14.36
CA GLN A 173 4.69 0.64 -14.29
C GLN A 173 3.85 1.17 -15.46
N LEU A 174 3.91 2.48 -15.72
CA LEU A 174 3.22 3.09 -16.86
C LEU A 174 3.69 2.51 -18.20
N VAL A 175 4.99 2.30 -18.37
CA VAL A 175 5.54 1.65 -19.57
C VAL A 175 4.96 0.26 -19.76
N TRP A 176 5.02 -0.58 -18.73
CA TRP A 176 4.51 -1.95 -18.79
C TRP A 176 2.99 -2.00 -19.04
N GLN A 177 2.22 -1.17 -18.34
CA GLN A 177 0.76 -1.07 -18.52
C GLN A 177 0.42 -0.62 -19.94
N THR A 178 1.06 0.45 -20.43
CA THR A 178 0.83 1.01 -21.78
C THR A 178 1.14 -0.01 -22.86
N GLN A 179 2.31 -0.66 -22.80
CA GLN A 179 2.68 -1.71 -23.75
C GLN A 179 1.66 -2.85 -23.77
N GLY A 180 1.25 -3.31 -22.59
CA GLY A 180 0.29 -4.39 -22.46
C GLY A 180 -1.09 -4.03 -22.99
N VAL A 181 -1.58 -2.83 -22.71
CA VAL A 181 -2.88 -2.34 -23.18
C VAL A 181 -2.88 -2.18 -24.71
N LEU A 182 -1.86 -1.52 -25.28
CA LEU A 182 -1.76 -1.31 -26.72
C LEU A 182 -1.60 -2.64 -27.47
N SER A 183 -0.83 -3.58 -26.93
CA SER A 183 -0.66 -4.92 -27.52
C SER A 183 -1.94 -5.77 -27.48
N GLN A 184 -2.90 -5.45 -26.60
CA GLN A 184 -4.16 -6.15 -26.43
C GLN A 184 -5.37 -5.27 -26.75
N ALA A 185 -5.23 -4.24 -27.58
CA ALA A 185 -6.26 -3.24 -27.85
C ALA A 185 -7.59 -3.83 -28.36
N ALA A 186 -7.56 -5.00 -29.03
CA ALA A 186 -8.78 -5.68 -29.50
C ALA A 186 -9.56 -6.39 -28.39
N MET A 187 -8.99 -6.54 -27.18
CA MET A 187 -9.65 -7.24 -26.07
C MET A 187 -10.50 -6.25 -25.27
N PRO A 188 -11.72 -6.65 -24.85
CA PRO A 188 -12.58 -5.78 -24.04
C PRO A 188 -12.04 -5.52 -22.64
N SER A 189 -11.17 -6.40 -22.16
CA SER A 189 -10.46 -6.27 -20.90
C SER A 189 -9.03 -6.73 -21.07
N GLN A 190 -8.07 -5.96 -20.54
CA GLN A 190 -6.65 -6.30 -20.53
C GLN A 190 -6.24 -6.68 -19.11
N ILE A 191 -5.61 -7.84 -18.97
CA ILE A 191 -5.10 -8.33 -17.71
C ILE A 191 -3.63 -8.67 -17.90
N LEU A 192 -2.80 -7.92 -17.21
CA LEU A 192 -1.35 -8.06 -17.27
C LEU A 192 -0.85 -8.61 -15.93
N VAL A 193 0.07 -9.56 -15.99
CA VAL A 193 0.69 -10.17 -14.81
C VAL A 193 2.19 -10.21 -15.01
N ARG A 194 2.96 -9.63 -14.09
CA ARG A 194 4.43 -9.71 -14.08
C ARG A 194 4.96 -10.07 -12.70
N GLU A 195 6.14 -10.68 -12.68
CA GLU A 195 6.89 -10.90 -11.45
C GLU A 195 7.66 -9.63 -11.05
N LEU A 196 7.64 -9.31 -9.77
CA LEU A 196 8.50 -8.29 -9.21
C LEU A 196 9.86 -8.87 -8.82
N VAL A 197 10.86 -8.00 -8.66
CA VAL A 197 12.21 -8.40 -8.24
C VAL A 197 12.11 -9.18 -6.93
N GLY A 198 12.79 -10.34 -6.86
CA GLY A 198 12.72 -11.26 -5.70
C GLY A 198 11.84 -12.48 -5.92
N LYS A 199 11.00 -12.53 -6.95
CA LYS A 199 10.14 -13.66 -7.38
C LYS A 199 9.09 -14.14 -6.37
N ASP A 200 8.93 -13.47 -5.24
CA ASP A 200 7.91 -13.77 -4.24
C ASP A 200 6.64 -12.93 -4.41
N SER A 201 6.67 -11.93 -5.27
CA SER A 201 5.59 -10.98 -5.50
C SER A 201 5.20 -10.89 -6.98
N LEU A 202 3.90 -10.66 -7.22
CA LEU A 202 3.35 -10.38 -8.55
C LEU A 202 2.73 -8.99 -8.57
N GLU A 203 2.86 -8.33 -9.70
CA GLU A 203 2.07 -7.17 -10.06
C GLU A 203 1.03 -7.58 -11.09
N ILE A 204 -0.23 -7.25 -10.81
CA ILE A 204 -1.39 -7.57 -11.64
C ILE A 204 -2.09 -6.27 -11.98
N PHE A 205 -2.18 -5.96 -13.26
CA PHE A 205 -2.91 -4.81 -13.76
C PHE A 205 -4.14 -5.27 -14.55
N VAL A 206 -5.28 -4.67 -14.27
CA VAL A 206 -6.56 -4.95 -14.91
C VAL A 206 -7.13 -3.66 -15.47
N ARG A 207 -7.32 -3.59 -16.79
CA ARG A 207 -8.11 -2.56 -17.45
C ARG A 207 -9.39 -3.20 -18.00
N THR A 208 -10.56 -2.76 -17.55
CA THR A 208 -11.85 -3.33 -17.95
C THR A 208 -12.94 -2.26 -17.89
N PRO A 209 -14.02 -2.34 -18.69
CA PRO A 209 -15.16 -1.42 -18.53
C PRO A 209 -15.63 -1.37 -17.07
N ASP A 210 -15.71 -0.14 -16.50
CA ASP A 210 -16.04 0.06 -15.08
C ASP A 210 -17.48 -0.33 -14.77
N ARG A 211 -17.67 -1.09 -13.70
CA ARG A 211 -18.98 -1.52 -13.20
C ARG A 211 -18.91 -2.04 -11.77
N ASP A 212 -20.05 -2.10 -11.12
CA ASP A 212 -20.16 -2.61 -9.75
C ASP A 212 -19.62 -4.06 -9.63
N GLY A 213 -18.90 -4.33 -8.56
CA GLY A 213 -18.44 -5.66 -8.19
C GLY A 213 -17.07 -6.08 -8.72
N ILE A 214 -16.43 -5.28 -9.59
CA ILE A 214 -15.09 -5.61 -10.13
C ILE A 214 -14.11 -5.91 -9.00
N ILE A 215 -13.94 -4.99 -8.07
CA ILE A 215 -12.97 -5.13 -6.96
C ILE A 215 -13.32 -6.35 -6.09
N SER A 216 -14.59 -6.50 -5.70
CA SER A 216 -15.03 -7.65 -4.89
C SER A 216 -14.77 -8.98 -5.60
N GLY A 217 -15.11 -9.07 -6.88
CA GLY A 217 -14.88 -10.27 -7.69
C GLY A 217 -13.41 -10.57 -7.91
N LEU A 218 -12.58 -9.55 -8.17
CA LEU A 218 -11.13 -9.71 -8.31
C LEU A 218 -10.49 -10.16 -7.00
N LEU A 219 -10.80 -9.53 -5.86
CA LEU A 219 -10.27 -9.91 -4.55
C LEU A 219 -10.68 -11.35 -4.17
N ALA A 220 -11.93 -11.74 -4.40
CA ALA A 220 -12.39 -13.10 -4.17
C ALA A 220 -11.70 -14.13 -5.09
N THR A 221 -11.35 -13.72 -6.30
CA THR A 221 -10.64 -14.59 -7.26
C THR A 221 -9.17 -14.71 -6.92
N LEU A 222 -8.51 -13.61 -6.54
CA LEU A 222 -7.10 -13.61 -6.08
C LEU A 222 -6.93 -14.49 -4.84
N ASP A 223 -7.86 -14.40 -3.88
CA ASP A 223 -7.88 -15.26 -2.70
C ASP A 223 -7.96 -16.75 -3.08
N ARG A 224 -8.85 -17.14 -4.00
CA ARG A 224 -8.95 -18.53 -4.49
C ARG A 224 -7.70 -19.01 -5.23
N LEU A 225 -6.91 -18.11 -5.78
CA LEU A 225 -5.63 -18.39 -6.42
C LEU A 225 -4.46 -18.45 -5.42
N ASN A 226 -4.73 -18.31 -4.11
CA ASN A 226 -3.72 -18.20 -3.04
C ASN A 226 -2.75 -17.03 -3.25
N LEU A 227 -3.28 -15.91 -3.75
CA LEU A 227 -2.56 -14.65 -3.90
C LEU A 227 -2.97 -13.70 -2.79
N SER A 228 -2.07 -13.44 -1.87
CA SER A 228 -2.30 -12.46 -0.79
C SER A 228 -2.06 -11.06 -1.31
N VAL A 229 -3.09 -10.22 -1.32
CA VAL A 229 -2.98 -8.82 -1.76
C VAL A 229 -2.35 -7.98 -0.65
N PHE A 230 -1.33 -7.20 -1.00
CA PHE A 230 -0.62 -6.28 -0.12
C PHE A 230 -0.95 -4.81 -0.41
N HIS A 231 -1.21 -4.52 -1.67
CA HIS A 231 -1.58 -3.19 -2.11
C HIS A 231 -2.55 -3.32 -3.28
N ALA A 232 -3.60 -2.52 -3.26
CA ALA A 232 -4.52 -2.37 -4.38
C ALA A 232 -4.73 -0.89 -4.66
N ARG A 233 -4.44 -0.49 -5.89
CA ARG A 233 -4.69 0.85 -6.38
C ARG A 233 -5.78 0.78 -7.43
N ILE A 234 -6.86 1.48 -7.19
CA ILE A 234 -8.08 1.46 -7.97
C ILE A 234 -8.30 2.85 -8.56
N LEU A 235 -8.18 2.96 -9.86
CA LEU A 235 -8.43 4.21 -10.60
C LEU A 235 -9.52 3.97 -11.63
N SER A 236 -10.24 5.04 -11.98
CA SER A 236 -11.16 5.03 -13.10
C SER A 236 -10.65 5.98 -14.18
N SER A 237 -10.62 5.51 -15.42
CA SER A 237 -10.26 6.33 -16.56
C SER A 237 -11.42 7.23 -17.00
N ASN A 238 -11.08 8.31 -17.73
CA ASN A 238 -12.07 9.26 -18.22
C ASN A 238 -13.01 8.67 -19.29
N ASP A 239 -12.61 7.56 -19.92
CA ASP A 239 -13.39 6.82 -20.91
C ASP A 239 -14.23 5.67 -20.33
N GLY A 240 -14.33 5.59 -19.00
CA GLY A 240 -15.20 4.64 -18.29
C GLY A 240 -14.59 3.25 -18.10
N TYR A 241 -13.27 3.13 -18.01
CA TYR A 241 -12.60 1.88 -17.65
C TYR A 241 -12.07 1.95 -16.20
N ALA A 242 -12.16 0.84 -15.49
CA ALA A 242 -11.39 0.61 -14.28
C ALA A 242 -9.92 0.32 -14.64
N LEU A 243 -9.00 0.89 -13.88
CA LEU A 243 -7.54 0.73 -14.00
C LEU A 243 -7.02 0.22 -12.64
N ASP A 244 -7.21 -1.07 -12.40
CA ASP A 244 -6.92 -1.67 -11.09
C ASP A 244 -5.53 -2.31 -11.09
N ASN A 245 -4.71 -1.96 -10.12
CA ASN A 245 -3.38 -2.52 -9.95
C ASN A 245 -3.24 -3.17 -8.57
N PHE A 246 -2.86 -4.44 -8.55
CA PHE A 246 -2.67 -5.23 -7.34
C PHE A 246 -1.23 -5.67 -7.22
N ILE A 247 -0.67 -5.51 -6.03
CA ILE A 247 0.59 -6.15 -5.63
C ILE A 247 0.23 -7.31 -4.71
N THR A 248 0.68 -8.52 -5.10
CA THR A 248 0.33 -9.75 -4.37
C THR A 248 1.57 -10.55 -4.03
N LEU A 249 1.53 -11.29 -2.91
CA LEU A 249 2.51 -12.34 -2.63
C LEU A 249 2.01 -13.68 -3.17
N LYS A 250 2.96 -14.47 -3.65
CA LYS A 250 2.72 -15.84 -4.07
C LYS A 250 2.57 -16.76 -2.85
N GLY A 251 1.53 -17.58 -2.87
CA GLY A 251 1.41 -18.72 -1.96
C GLY A 251 2.16 -19.94 -2.48
N SER A 252 2.16 -21.03 -1.72
CA SER A 252 2.89 -22.28 -2.02
C SER A 252 2.47 -22.96 -3.33
N HIS A 253 1.29 -22.66 -3.88
CA HIS A 253 0.73 -23.27 -5.06
C HIS A 253 0.15 -22.23 -6.03
N THR A 254 0.81 -21.09 -6.15
CA THR A 254 0.39 -20.03 -7.07
C THR A 254 0.51 -20.49 -8.53
N PRO A 255 -0.54 -20.38 -9.35
CA PRO A 255 -0.47 -20.70 -10.77
C PRO A 255 0.48 -19.76 -11.53
N ASP A 256 0.82 -20.14 -12.76
CA ASP A 256 1.55 -19.25 -13.66
C ASP A 256 0.75 -18.00 -14.07
N SER A 257 1.44 -16.98 -14.56
CA SER A 257 0.86 -15.68 -14.93
C SER A 257 -0.26 -15.81 -15.97
N LYS A 258 -0.14 -16.76 -16.92
CA LYS A 258 -1.15 -16.99 -17.95
C LYS A 258 -2.45 -17.53 -17.36
N ARG A 259 -2.36 -18.50 -16.45
CA ARG A 259 -3.53 -19.06 -15.77
C ARG A 259 -4.18 -18.05 -14.82
N ILE A 260 -3.38 -17.21 -14.14
CA ILE A 260 -3.89 -16.10 -13.33
C ILE A 260 -4.73 -15.16 -14.22
N ALA A 261 -4.16 -14.68 -15.32
CA ALA A 261 -4.85 -13.77 -16.24
C ALA A 261 -6.15 -14.39 -16.81
N GLN A 262 -6.12 -15.66 -17.20
CA GLN A 262 -7.31 -16.37 -17.69
C GLN A 262 -8.41 -16.48 -16.62
N THR A 263 -8.03 -16.78 -15.37
CA THR A 263 -9.00 -16.93 -14.27
C THR A 263 -9.62 -15.59 -13.91
N LEU A 264 -8.83 -14.52 -13.86
CA LEU A 264 -9.33 -13.16 -13.64
C LEU A 264 -10.22 -12.70 -14.80
N SER A 265 -9.87 -13.01 -16.06
CA SER A 265 -10.71 -12.70 -17.22
C SER A 265 -12.06 -13.41 -17.17
N ALA A 266 -12.08 -14.64 -16.70
CA ALA A 266 -13.33 -15.38 -16.50
C ALA A 266 -14.18 -14.74 -15.39
N ALA A 267 -13.56 -14.30 -14.29
CA ALA A 267 -14.21 -13.63 -13.18
C ALA A 267 -14.85 -12.29 -13.60
N LEU A 268 -14.21 -11.57 -14.51
CA LEU A 268 -14.72 -10.30 -15.04
C LEU A 268 -15.99 -10.46 -15.90
N LYS A 269 -16.42 -11.63 -16.26
CA LYS A 269 -17.70 -11.80 -17.00
C LYS A 269 -18.91 -11.46 -16.13
N ASP A 270 -18.88 -11.84 -14.86
CA ASP A 270 -19.91 -11.53 -13.86
C ASP A 270 -19.26 -11.37 -12.47
N PRO A 271 -18.54 -10.26 -12.24
CA PRO A 271 -17.72 -10.10 -11.03
C PRO A 271 -18.58 -9.97 -9.76
N ALA A 272 -19.78 -9.39 -9.85
CA ALA A 272 -20.64 -9.19 -8.70
C ALA A 272 -21.25 -10.50 -8.14
N SER A 273 -21.29 -11.56 -8.94
CA SER A 273 -21.78 -12.88 -8.51
C SER A 273 -20.75 -13.68 -7.70
N ILE A 274 -19.48 -13.27 -7.74
CA ILE A 274 -18.40 -14.00 -7.10
C ILE A 274 -18.38 -13.71 -5.61
N LYS A 275 -18.72 -14.74 -4.81
CA LYS A 275 -18.67 -14.64 -3.35
C LYS A 275 -17.30 -15.02 -2.81
N PRO A 276 -16.88 -14.45 -1.66
CA PRO A 276 -15.66 -14.88 -0.97
C PRO A 276 -15.67 -16.39 -0.65
N ALA A 277 -14.50 -17.01 -0.70
CA ALA A 277 -14.36 -18.39 -0.29
C ALA A 277 -14.55 -18.54 1.23
N LYS A 278 -15.04 -19.70 1.66
CA LYS A 278 -15.08 -20.02 3.09
C LYS A 278 -13.72 -20.62 3.48
N HIS A 279 -13.00 -19.95 4.33
CA HIS A 279 -11.74 -20.45 4.89
C HIS A 279 -11.93 -21.00 6.28
N LEU A 280 -11.24 -22.11 6.59
CA LEU A 280 -11.13 -22.60 7.96
C LEU A 280 -10.14 -21.70 8.69
N LEU A 281 -10.55 -21.16 9.84
CA LEU A 281 -9.65 -20.39 10.68
C LEU A 281 -8.51 -21.28 11.18
N PRO A 282 -7.24 -20.90 10.98
CA PRO A 282 -6.10 -21.60 11.54
C PRO A 282 -6.25 -21.77 13.05
N SER A 283 -5.89 -22.94 13.59
CA SER A 283 -6.05 -23.25 15.02
C SER A 283 -5.38 -22.23 15.94
N ARG A 284 -4.26 -21.65 15.51
CA ARG A 284 -3.53 -20.60 16.23
C ARG A 284 -4.37 -19.33 16.44
N LEU A 285 -5.18 -18.93 15.45
CA LEU A 285 -6.01 -17.72 15.51
C LEU A 285 -7.21 -17.86 16.47
N ARG A 286 -7.57 -19.09 16.86
CA ARG A 286 -8.63 -19.33 17.83
C ARG A 286 -8.28 -18.87 19.24
N HIS A 287 -6.98 -18.75 19.54
CA HIS A 287 -6.46 -18.38 20.87
C HIS A 287 -6.08 -16.90 20.99
N PHE A 288 -5.86 -16.21 19.87
CA PHE A 288 -5.53 -14.80 19.85
C PHE A 288 -6.78 -13.98 19.51
N LYS A 289 -7.22 -13.16 20.46
CA LYS A 289 -8.37 -12.26 20.30
C LYS A 289 -7.84 -10.85 20.03
N THR A 290 -7.53 -10.53 18.76
CA THR A 290 -7.40 -9.14 18.37
C THR A 290 -8.81 -8.59 18.15
N PRO A 291 -9.30 -7.66 18.99
CA PRO A 291 -10.63 -7.09 18.79
C PRO A 291 -10.63 -6.30 17.46
N THR A 292 -11.68 -6.50 16.68
CA THR A 292 -11.86 -5.74 15.43
C THR A 292 -12.16 -4.28 15.80
N ARG A 293 -11.39 -3.35 15.20
CA ARG A 293 -11.59 -1.89 15.31
C ARG A 293 -11.68 -1.31 13.94
N ILE A 294 -12.67 -0.44 13.74
CA ILE A 294 -12.88 0.26 12.48
C ILE A 294 -13.07 1.73 12.81
N GLU A 295 -12.27 2.57 12.19
CA GLU A 295 -12.30 4.01 12.39
C GLU A 295 -12.40 4.69 11.02
N PHE A 296 -13.16 5.79 10.97
CA PHE A 296 -13.30 6.59 9.76
C PHE A 296 -12.79 8.00 10.00
N SER A 297 -12.12 8.55 9.00
CA SER A 297 -11.64 9.93 8.98
C SER A 297 -11.72 10.51 7.57
N SER A 298 -11.60 11.83 7.45
CA SER A 298 -11.53 12.48 6.15
C SER A 298 -10.21 12.17 5.44
N ALA A 299 -10.27 12.00 4.12
CA ALA A 299 -9.11 11.90 3.26
C ALA A 299 -9.13 13.02 2.19
N ALA A 300 -7.99 13.27 1.55
CA ALA A 300 -7.91 14.24 0.46
C ALA A 300 -8.83 13.87 -0.72
N GLY A 301 -9.26 14.87 -1.50
CA GLY A 301 -10.03 14.64 -2.73
C GLY A 301 -11.46 14.17 -2.50
N ASP A 302 -12.14 14.67 -1.45
CA ASP A 302 -13.51 14.29 -1.09
C ASP A 302 -13.67 12.78 -0.91
N ARG A 303 -12.84 12.19 -0.05
CA ARG A 303 -12.80 10.76 0.26
C ARG A 303 -12.89 10.50 1.75
N THR A 304 -13.26 9.27 2.09
CA THR A 304 -13.25 8.76 3.45
C THR A 304 -12.13 7.75 3.61
N LEU A 305 -11.30 7.93 4.63
CA LEU A 305 -10.30 6.95 5.03
C LEU A 305 -10.92 6.03 6.07
N MET A 306 -10.88 4.73 5.81
CA MET A 306 -11.24 3.69 6.76
C MET A 306 -9.99 2.97 7.24
N SER A 307 -9.74 2.99 8.55
CA SER A 307 -8.72 2.18 9.20
C SER A 307 -9.37 0.95 9.83
N LEU A 308 -8.89 -0.22 9.48
CA LEU A 308 -9.33 -1.50 10.02
C LEU A 308 -8.19 -2.19 10.75
N VAL A 309 -8.43 -2.58 11.98
CA VAL A 309 -7.53 -3.44 12.78
C VAL A 309 -8.28 -4.70 13.17
N CYS A 310 -7.77 -5.87 12.82
CA CYS A 310 -8.40 -7.15 13.20
C CYS A 310 -7.37 -8.30 13.21
N ALA A 311 -7.79 -9.50 13.53
CA ALA A 311 -6.97 -10.69 13.34
C ALA A 311 -6.78 -10.99 11.85
N ASP A 312 -5.53 -11.18 11.42
CA ASP A 312 -5.23 -11.56 10.04
C ASP A 312 -5.68 -12.99 9.74
N ARG A 313 -6.35 -13.17 8.61
CA ARG A 313 -6.85 -14.47 8.18
C ARG A 313 -6.97 -14.57 6.66
N PRO A 314 -6.91 -15.80 6.11
CA PRO A 314 -7.19 -16.01 4.69
C PRO A 314 -8.56 -15.46 4.29
N GLY A 315 -8.63 -14.82 3.13
CA GLY A 315 -9.87 -14.27 2.57
C GLY A 315 -10.36 -12.97 3.20
N LEU A 316 -9.61 -12.36 4.15
CA LEU A 316 -10.02 -11.13 4.84
C LEU A 316 -10.41 -10.01 3.87
N LEU A 317 -9.56 -9.72 2.87
CA LEU A 317 -9.83 -8.67 1.88
C LEU A 317 -11.00 -8.98 0.96
N ALA A 318 -11.17 -10.25 0.60
CA ALA A 318 -12.34 -10.68 -0.18
C ALA A 318 -13.63 -10.45 0.59
N ASP A 319 -13.62 -10.72 1.89
CA ASP A 319 -14.74 -10.48 2.79
C ASP A 319 -15.07 -8.99 2.91
N ILE A 320 -14.04 -8.17 3.13
CA ILE A 320 -14.17 -6.70 3.20
C ILE A 320 -14.74 -6.17 1.87
N GLY A 321 -14.14 -6.53 0.74
CA GLY A 321 -14.60 -6.12 -0.59
C GLY A 321 -16.05 -6.53 -0.88
N TYR A 322 -16.47 -7.68 -0.39
CA TYR A 322 -17.85 -8.13 -0.51
C TYR A 322 -18.82 -7.27 0.31
N VAL A 323 -18.50 -6.94 1.55
CA VAL A 323 -19.33 -6.06 2.39
C VAL A 323 -19.40 -4.65 1.81
N LEU A 324 -18.29 -4.10 1.34
CA LEU A 324 -18.26 -2.78 0.69
C LEU A 324 -19.17 -2.75 -0.54
N LEU A 325 -19.15 -3.80 -1.39
CA LEU A 325 -20.06 -3.93 -2.53
C LEU A 325 -21.53 -3.95 -2.08
N GLN A 326 -21.88 -4.74 -1.05
CA GLN A 326 -23.24 -4.81 -0.53
C GLN A 326 -23.74 -3.47 0.03
N ARG A 327 -22.86 -2.65 0.53
CA ARG A 327 -23.12 -1.28 1.04
C ARG A 327 -22.98 -0.20 -0.02
N LYS A 328 -22.68 -0.58 -1.28
CA LYS A 328 -22.55 0.35 -2.40
C LYS A 328 -21.42 1.37 -2.20
N VAL A 329 -20.37 0.95 -1.52
CA VAL A 329 -19.17 1.73 -1.25
C VAL A 329 -18.10 1.39 -2.27
N ARG A 330 -17.47 2.42 -2.85
CA ARG A 330 -16.35 2.28 -3.79
C ARG A 330 -15.01 2.34 -3.04
N VAL A 331 -14.06 1.56 -3.51
CA VAL A 331 -12.67 1.56 -3.04
C VAL A 331 -11.80 2.25 -4.07
N HIS A 332 -10.92 3.14 -3.64
CA HIS A 332 -9.95 3.86 -4.48
C HIS A 332 -8.52 3.46 -4.22
N ASP A 333 -8.22 3.08 -2.99
CA ASP A 333 -6.90 2.59 -2.58
C ASP A 333 -7.05 1.64 -1.40
N ALA A 334 -6.20 0.63 -1.32
CA ALA A 334 -6.17 -0.28 -0.19
C ALA A 334 -4.72 -0.66 0.12
N ARG A 335 -4.30 -0.43 1.36
CA ARG A 335 -2.99 -0.79 1.88
C ARG A 335 -3.15 -1.78 2.99
N ILE A 336 -2.49 -2.89 2.85
CA ILE A 336 -2.63 -4.05 3.69
C ILE A 336 -1.32 -4.24 4.46
N ALA A 337 -1.40 -4.15 5.76
CA ALA A 337 -0.24 -4.34 6.62
C ALA A 337 -0.53 -5.43 7.65
N THR A 338 0.26 -6.50 7.63
CA THR A 338 0.17 -7.59 8.60
C THR A 338 1.34 -7.52 9.57
N PHE A 339 1.05 -7.47 10.87
CA PHE A 339 2.00 -7.49 11.97
C PHE A 339 1.77 -8.76 12.81
N GLY A 340 2.52 -9.81 12.52
CA GLY A 340 2.31 -11.12 13.14
C GLY A 340 0.94 -11.72 12.78
N GLU A 341 0.01 -11.74 13.73
CA GLU A 341 -1.37 -12.25 13.55
C GLU A 341 -2.42 -11.12 13.50
N ARG A 342 -1.98 -9.86 13.36
CA ARG A 342 -2.81 -8.68 13.31
C ARG A 342 -2.73 -8.03 11.95
N ALA A 343 -3.87 -7.84 11.29
CA ALA A 343 -4.03 -7.01 10.11
C ALA A 343 -4.31 -5.56 10.53
N GLU A 344 -3.65 -4.61 9.89
CA GLU A 344 -3.89 -3.17 10.02
C GLU A 344 -4.02 -2.57 8.63
N ASP A 345 -5.25 -2.55 8.13
CA ASP A 345 -5.54 -2.19 6.75
C ASP A 345 -6.10 -0.77 6.67
N ILE A 346 -5.75 -0.07 5.61
CA ILE A 346 -6.27 1.26 5.31
C ILE A 346 -6.93 1.24 3.95
N PHE A 347 -8.14 1.78 3.87
CA PHE A 347 -8.91 1.91 2.64
C PHE A 347 -9.27 3.37 2.41
N VAL A 348 -9.16 3.81 1.16
CA VAL A 348 -9.73 5.08 0.71
C VAL A 348 -11.04 4.79 0.01
N LEU A 349 -12.12 5.35 0.52
CA LEU A 349 -13.49 5.01 0.14
C LEU A 349 -14.29 6.23 -0.34
N SER A 350 -15.33 5.97 -1.13
CA SER A 350 -16.38 6.93 -1.45
C SER A 350 -17.74 6.25 -1.58
N ASP A 351 -18.79 7.05 -1.71
CA ASP A 351 -20.08 6.57 -2.20
C ASP A 351 -20.02 6.27 -3.71
N ARG A 352 -21.19 5.93 -4.32
CA ARG A 352 -21.30 5.67 -5.76
C ARG A 352 -21.06 6.88 -6.65
N ASP A 353 -21.30 8.08 -6.10
CA ASP A 353 -21.18 9.34 -6.82
C ASP A 353 -19.80 9.97 -6.63
N ASN A 354 -18.87 9.22 -6.07
CA ASN A 354 -17.50 9.61 -5.76
C ASN A 354 -17.36 10.74 -4.71
N HIS A 355 -18.32 10.86 -3.78
CA HIS A 355 -18.23 11.75 -2.62
C HIS A 355 -17.82 11.00 -1.36
N ALA A 356 -17.28 11.73 -0.39
CA ALA A 356 -16.95 11.17 0.91
C ALA A 356 -18.21 10.65 1.63
N LEU A 357 -18.05 9.56 2.36
CA LEU A 357 -19.08 9.04 3.26
C LEU A 357 -19.15 9.94 4.49
N SER A 358 -19.96 11.00 4.43
CA SER A 358 -20.05 12.02 5.47
C SER A 358 -21.21 11.82 6.44
N ASP A 359 -22.22 11.02 6.06
CA ASP A 359 -23.39 10.75 6.91
C ASP A 359 -23.00 9.76 8.04
N PRO A 360 -23.11 10.18 9.33
CA PRO A 360 -22.82 9.30 10.47
C PRO A 360 -23.66 8.02 10.48
N ALA A 361 -24.88 8.03 9.96
CA ALA A 361 -25.73 6.84 9.90
C ALA A 361 -25.21 5.84 8.88
N VAL A 362 -24.72 6.30 7.73
CA VAL A 362 -24.08 5.45 6.70
C VAL A 362 -22.78 4.84 7.22
N LEU A 363 -21.94 5.63 7.89
CA LEU A 363 -20.70 5.14 8.51
C LEU A 363 -20.97 4.11 9.60
N HIS A 364 -21.99 4.35 10.44
CA HIS A 364 -22.38 3.40 11.49
C HIS A 364 -22.91 2.07 10.90
N ASP A 365 -23.77 2.14 9.86
CA ASP A 365 -24.28 0.94 9.19
C ASP A 365 -23.14 0.14 8.53
N LEU A 366 -22.21 0.83 7.86
CA LEU A 366 -21.04 0.20 7.27
C LEU A 366 -20.16 -0.47 8.33
N GLN A 367 -19.87 0.22 9.44
CA GLN A 367 -19.11 -0.32 10.55
C GLN A 367 -19.77 -1.56 11.15
N ALA A 368 -21.08 -1.47 11.42
CA ALA A 368 -21.84 -2.59 11.96
C ALA A 368 -21.85 -3.80 11.02
N ALA A 369 -22.02 -3.56 9.71
CA ALA A 369 -22.02 -4.63 8.70
C ALA A 369 -20.64 -5.32 8.58
N LEU A 370 -19.55 -4.55 8.62
CA LEU A 370 -18.19 -5.09 8.63
C LEU A 370 -17.93 -5.91 9.90
N LEU A 371 -18.26 -5.38 11.07
CA LEU A 371 -18.10 -6.09 12.36
C LEU A 371 -18.88 -7.40 12.37
N ASP A 372 -20.17 -7.34 12.01
CA ASP A 372 -21.05 -8.52 12.00
C ASP A 372 -20.52 -9.59 11.02
N TYR A 373 -20.10 -9.17 9.82
CA TYR A 373 -19.59 -10.09 8.82
C TYR A 373 -18.24 -10.68 9.17
N LEU A 374 -17.31 -9.88 9.70
CA LEU A 374 -15.96 -10.33 10.07
C LEU A 374 -15.96 -11.17 11.36
N GLU A 375 -16.80 -10.82 12.33
CA GLU A 375 -16.92 -11.56 13.60
C GLU A 375 -17.97 -12.68 13.55
N GLY A 376 -19.04 -12.52 12.79
CA GLY A 376 -20.13 -13.49 12.60
C GLY A 376 -19.74 -14.72 11.79
N ARG A 377 -18.63 -14.69 11.06
CA ARG A 377 -18.02 -15.87 10.42
C ARG A 377 -17.22 -16.74 11.38
N LYS A 378 -17.58 -16.74 12.67
CA LYS A 378 -17.17 -17.81 13.56
C LYS A 378 -17.78 -19.12 13.04
N PRO A 379 -16.99 -20.21 13.01
CA PRO A 379 -17.38 -21.48 12.39
C PRO A 379 -18.64 -22.06 13.00
#